data_018108f9b68b353610bfd9c8a9b288cc
#
_entry.id   018108f9b68b353610bfd9c8a9b288cc
#
_cell.length_a   1.000
_cell.length_b   1.000
_cell.length_c   1.000
_cell.angle_alpha   90.00
_cell.angle_beta   90.00
_cell.angle_gamma   90.00
#
_symmetry.space_group_name_H-M   'P 1'
#
loop_
_entity.id
_entity.type
_entity.pdbx_description
1 polymer ?
#
loop_
_entity_poly.entity_id
_entity_poly.type
_entity_poly.pdbx_seq_one_letter_code
_entity_poly.pdbx_strand_id
1 'polypeptide(L)'
;MITIGLYYDVKPGKEVIFEEKFEEVLGVLGVQSGHKVSYLYHQVRRPNSYAILSEWENREDFVGFIKSDLFKQVTDWGLDEVLENRPTHKVYGHEGDMK
;
A
#
# COMPACT_ATOMS: atom_id res chain seq x y z
N MET A 1 12.02 10.51 -8.22
CA MET A 1 11.00 9.47 -8.06
C MET A 1 11.40 8.53 -6.93
N ILE A 2 10.44 8.10 -6.14
CA ILE A 2 10.70 7.21 -5.01
C ILE A 2 9.81 5.99 -5.09
N THR A 3 10.25 4.91 -4.45
CA THR A 3 9.46 3.69 -4.31
C THR A 3 9.07 3.54 -2.86
N ILE A 4 7.78 3.27 -2.62
CA ILE A 4 7.24 3.06 -1.28
C ILE A 4 6.74 1.63 -1.19
N GLY A 5 7.12 0.92 -0.13
CA GLY A 5 6.56 -0.39 0.17
C GLY A 5 5.61 -0.28 1.34
N LEU A 6 4.38 -0.74 1.15
CA LEU A 6 3.39 -0.85 2.21
C LEU A 6 3.20 -2.35 2.50
N TYR A 7 3.37 -2.75 3.74
CA TYR A 7 3.40 -4.16 4.12
C TYR A 7 2.22 -4.51 5.01
N TYR A 8 1.55 -5.61 4.68
CA TYR A 8 0.29 -6.02 5.31
C TYR A 8 0.33 -7.50 5.65
N ASP A 9 -0.10 -7.85 6.86
CA ASP A 9 -0.37 -9.25 7.21
C ASP A 9 -1.87 -9.43 7.26
N VAL A 10 -2.39 -10.30 6.41
CA VAL A 10 -3.83 -10.51 6.24
C VAL A 10 -4.25 -11.75 7.02
N LYS A 11 -5.40 -11.68 7.67
CA LYS A 11 -5.95 -12.83 8.41
C LYS A 11 -6.18 -13.98 7.43
N PRO A 12 -5.85 -15.23 7.84
CA PRO A 12 -6.12 -16.38 6.98
C PRO A 12 -7.60 -16.42 6.58
N GLY A 13 -7.86 -16.65 5.31
CA GLY A 13 -9.22 -16.68 4.78
C GLY A 13 -9.73 -15.33 4.29
N LYS A 14 -8.97 -14.25 4.51
CA LYS A 14 -9.38 -12.91 4.09
C LYS A 14 -8.61 -12.40 2.89
N GLU A 15 -7.80 -13.25 2.28
CA GLU A 15 -6.92 -12.86 1.18
C GLU A 15 -7.69 -12.29 0.00
N VAL A 16 -8.78 -12.95 -0.41
CA VAL A 16 -9.56 -12.51 -1.57
C VAL A 16 -10.19 -11.14 -1.30
N ILE A 17 -10.70 -10.94 -0.09
CA ILE A 17 -11.31 -9.66 0.30
C ILE A 17 -10.26 -8.54 0.25
N PHE A 18 -9.05 -8.84 0.73
CA PHE A 18 -7.95 -7.87 0.70
C PHE A 18 -7.59 -7.51 -0.74
N GLU A 19 -7.46 -8.51 -1.61
CA GLU A 19 -7.09 -8.28 -3.00
C GLU A 19 -8.16 -7.48 -3.74
N GLU A 20 -9.43 -7.75 -3.47
CA GLU A 20 -10.53 -6.98 -4.06
C GLU A 20 -10.51 -5.52 -3.60
N LYS A 21 -10.22 -5.30 -2.33
CA LYS A 21 -10.11 -3.94 -1.80
C LYS A 21 -8.93 -3.21 -2.46
N PHE A 22 -7.83 -3.90 -2.71
CA PHE A 22 -6.71 -3.30 -3.41
C PHE A 22 -7.11 -2.80 -4.79
N GLU A 23 -7.91 -3.58 -5.52
CA GLU A 23 -8.39 -3.16 -6.86
C GLU A 23 -9.21 -1.88 -6.77
N GLU A 24 -10.06 -1.74 -5.76
CA GLU A 24 -10.82 -0.50 -5.54
C GLU A 24 -9.89 0.67 -5.26
N VAL A 25 -8.94 0.47 -4.36
CA VAL A 25 -8.00 1.52 -3.96
C VAL A 25 -7.11 1.93 -5.13
N LEU A 26 -6.77 0.96 -5.97
CA LEU A 26 -5.95 1.23 -7.16
C LEU A 26 -6.63 2.25 -8.09
N GLY A 27 -7.96 2.15 -8.23
CA GLY A 27 -8.70 3.12 -9.03
C GLY A 27 -8.59 4.53 -8.47
N VAL A 28 -8.56 4.66 -7.14
CA VAL A 28 -8.38 5.97 -6.49
C VAL A 28 -6.94 6.45 -6.60
N LEU A 29 -5.99 5.53 -6.43
CA LEU A 29 -4.56 5.88 -6.56
C LEU A 29 -4.25 6.45 -7.93
N GLY A 30 -4.94 5.97 -8.96
CA GLY A 30 -4.70 6.43 -10.32
C GLY A 30 -4.93 7.92 -10.54
N VAL A 31 -5.69 8.57 -9.65
CA VAL A 31 -5.96 10.02 -9.75
C VAL A 31 -5.25 10.82 -8.66
N GLN A 32 -4.41 10.19 -7.85
CA GLN A 32 -3.68 10.90 -6.81
C GLN A 32 -2.48 11.65 -7.39
N SER A 33 -2.28 12.87 -6.88
CA SER A 33 -1.16 13.68 -7.32
C SER A 33 0.16 12.96 -7.03
N GLY A 34 0.99 12.83 -8.05
CA GLY A 34 2.33 12.26 -7.92
C GLY A 34 2.41 10.75 -7.93
N HIS A 35 1.28 10.05 -7.90
CA HIS A 35 1.29 8.60 -7.99
C HIS A 35 1.57 8.16 -9.43
N LYS A 36 2.48 7.18 -9.58
CA LYS A 36 2.83 6.65 -10.90
C LYS A 36 2.26 5.27 -11.12
N VAL A 37 2.57 4.32 -10.24
CA VAL A 37 2.12 2.93 -10.40
C VAL A 37 2.15 2.23 -9.06
N SER A 38 1.26 1.25 -8.89
CA SER A 38 1.25 0.39 -7.70
C SER A 38 1.01 -1.05 -8.13
N TYR A 39 1.71 -1.96 -7.47
CA TYR A 39 1.56 -3.41 -7.69
C TYR A 39 1.40 -4.11 -6.36
N LEU A 40 0.58 -5.14 -6.33
CA LEU A 40 0.37 -5.97 -5.15
C LEU A 40 1.12 -7.29 -5.31
N TYR A 41 1.90 -7.65 -4.29
CA TYR A 41 2.66 -8.90 -4.23
C TYR A 41 2.38 -9.61 -2.93
N HIS A 42 2.65 -10.90 -2.88
CA HIS A 42 2.65 -11.61 -1.61
C HIS A 42 3.86 -12.55 -1.57
N GLN A 43 4.25 -12.94 -0.34
CA GLN A 43 5.38 -13.84 -0.16
C GLN A 43 4.98 -15.26 -0.53
N VAL A 44 5.87 -15.94 -1.24
CA VAL A 44 5.64 -17.34 -1.62
C VAL A 44 5.50 -18.23 -0.39
N ARG A 45 6.34 -18.00 0.64
CA ARG A 45 6.32 -18.83 1.86
C ARG A 45 5.26 -18.41 2.86
N ARG A 46 4.77 -17.18 2.76
CA ARG A 46 3.73 -16.66 3.64
C ARG A 46 2.68 -15.96 2.79
N PRO A 47 1.78 -16.75 2.17
CA PRO A 47 0.86 -16.18 1.17
C PRO A 47 -0.08 -15.10 1.69
N ASN A 48 -0.24 -14.98 3.01
CA ASN A 48 -1.06 -13.92 3.59
C ASN A 48 -0.25 -12.67 3.98
N SER A 49 1.06 -12.65 3.68
CA SER A 49 1.89 -11.45 3.86
C SER A 49 2.03 -10.75 2.52
N TYR A 50 1.47 -9.55 2.44
CA TYR A 50 1.38 -8.79 1.19
C TYR A 50 2.27 -7.55 1.23
N ALA A 51 2.65 -7.10 0.05
CA ALA A 51 3.32 -5.81 -0.12
C ALA A 51 2.69 -5.08 -1.29
N ILE A 52 2.40 -3.80 -1.09
CA ILE A 52 2.05 -2.91 -2.20
C ILE A 52 3.28 -2.08 -2.49
N LEU A 53 3.87 -2.26 -3.68
CA LEU A 53 5.01 -1.45 -4.10
C LEU A 53 4.49 -0.37 -5.02
N SER A 54 4.69 0.88 -4.63
CA SER A 54 4.20 2.05 -5.36
C SER A 54 5.33 2.97 -5.73
N GLU A 55 5.25 3.56 -6.91
CA GLU A 55 6.19 4.59 -7.33
C GLU A 55 5.48 5.93 -7.31
N TRP A 56 6.13 6.91 -6.71
CA TRP A 56 5.60 8.27 -6.54
C TRP A 56 6.62 9.28 -7.04
N GLU A 57 6.14 10.41 -7.49
CA GLU A 57 6.97 11.49 -7.98
C GLU A 57 7.91 11.99 -6.89
N ASN A 58 7.35 12.21 -5.69
CA ASN A 58 8.10 12.67 -4.55
C ASN A 58 7.45 12.18 -3.25
N ARG A 59 8.17 12.35 -2.15
CA ARG A 59 7.73 11.85 -0.85
C ARG A 59 6.50 12.61 -0.34
N GLU A 60 6.43 13.90 -0.60
CA GLU A 60 5.33 14.73 -0.12
C GLU A 60 3.98 14.26 -0.66
N ASP A 61 3.94 13.82 -1.91
CA ASP A 61 2.70 13.32 -2.49
C ASP A 61 2.23 12.06 -1.79
N PHE A 62 3.16 11.16 -1.49
CA PHE A 62 2.83 9.95 -0.72
C PHE A 62 2.34 10.31 0.68
N VAL A 63 3.04 11.22 1.36
CA VAL A 63 2.64 11.65 2.71
C VAL A 63 1.23 12.24 2.68
N GLY A 64 0.93 13.04 1.66
CA GLY A 64 -0.41 13.60 1.50
C GLY A 64 -1.46 12.50 1.36
N PHE A 65 -1.14 11.45 0.62
CA PHE A 65 -2.06 10.34 0.45
C PHE A 65 -2.32 9.59 1.77
N ILE A 66 -1.28 9.26 2.53
CA ILE A 66 -1.47 8.49 3.77
C ILE A 66 -2.14 9.32 4.87
N LYS A 67 -2.17 10.64 4.73
CA LYS A 67 -2.88 11.52 5.65
C LYS A 67 -4.31 11.79 5.21
N SER A 68 -4.72 11.29 4.06
CA SER A 68 -6.05 11.54 3.52
C SER A 68 -7.12 10.75 4.30
N ASP A 69 -8.34 11.27 4.24
CA ASP A 69 -9.48 10.58 4.87
C ASP A 69 -9.72 9.21 4.23
N LEU A 70 -9.51 9.13 2.92
CA LEU A 70 -9.68 7.86 2.23
C LEU A 70 -8.73 6.80 2.76
N PHE A 71 -7.44 7.14 2.90
CA PHE A 71 -6.47 6.18 3.41
C PHE A 71 -6.84 5.75 4.83
N LYS A 72 -7.28 6.70 5.65
CA LYS A 72 -7.69 6.40 7.02
C LYS A 72 -8.88 5.45 7.03
N GLN A 73 -9.89 5.70 6.20
CA GLN A 73 -11.08 4.85 6.13
C GLN A 73 -10.72 3.43 5.70
N VAL A 74 -9.87 3.29 4.69
CA VAL A 74 -9.46 1.98 4.19
C VAL A 74 -8.62 1.25 5.24
N THR A 75 -7.73 1.96 5.92
CA THR A 75 -6.89 1.36 6.96
C THR A 75 -7.73 0.91 8.15
N ASP A 76 -8.70 1.73 8.59
CA ASP A 76 -9.58 1.37 9.69
C ASP A 76 -10.41 0.14 9.34
N TRP A 77 -10.95 0.12 8.12
CA TRP A 77 -11.69 -1.05 7.64
C TRP A 77 -10.79 -2.29 7.66
N GLY A 78 -9.56 -2.15 7.15
CA GLY A 78 -8.62 -3.25 7.10
C GLY A 78 -8.31 -3.82 8.48
N LEU A 79 -8.03 -2.94 9.43
CA LEU A 79 -7.74 -3.37 10.80
C LEU A 79 -8.91 -4.09 11.45
N ASP A 80 -10.14 -3.65 11.16
CA ASP A 80 -11.33 -4.28 11.74
C ASP A 80 -11.64 -5.64 11.10
N GLU A 81 -11.44 -5.76 9.79
CA GLU A 81 -12.02 -6.88 9.03
C GLU A 81 -11.00 -7.88 8.49
N VAL A 82 -9.82 -7.44 8.09
CA VAL A 82 -8.92 -8.27 7.29
C VAL A 82 -7.49 -8.39 7.82
N LEU A 83 -6.98 -7.39 8.52
CA LEU A 83 -5.55 -7.36 8.88
C LEU A 83 -5.30 -7.93 10.27
N GLU A 84 -4.18 -8.64 10.41
CA GLU A 84 -3.77 -9.16 11.72
C GLU A 84 -3.15 -8.07 12.58
N ASN A 85 -2.53 -7.08 11.93
CA ASN A 85 -1.86 -5.99 12.64
C ASN A 85 -1.84 -4.75 11.76
N ARG A 86 -1.36 -3.65 12.32
CA ARG A 86 -1.28 -2.38 11.62
C ARG A 86 -0.25 -2.46 10.50
N PRO A 87 -0.56 -1.92 9.31
CA PRO A 87 0.41 -1.92 8.21
C PRO A 87 1.64 -1.10 8.54
N THR A 88 2.76 -1.47 7.94
CA THR A 88 4.00 -0.70 8.03
C THR A 88 4.41 -0.25 6.63
N HIS A 89 5.33 0.71 6.56
CA HIS A 89 5.83 1.14 5.27
C HIS A 89 7.32 1.45 5.32
N LYS A 90 7.95 1.41 4.14
CA LYS A 90 9.35 1.77 3.97
C LYS A 90 9.49 2.58 2.70
N VAL A 91 10.42 3.52 2.71
CA VAL A 91 10.77 4.32 1.53
C VAL A 91 12.05 3.74 0.94
N TYR A 92 12.02 3.44 -0.35
CA TYR A 92 13.16 2.87 -1.07
C TYR A 92 13.59 3.79 -2.20
N GLY A 93 14.91 3.85 -2.43
CA GLY A 93 15.46 4.39 -3.65
C GLY A 93 15.03 5.80 -3.99
N HIS A 94 14.99 6.70 -3.03
CA HIS A 94 14.72 8.08 -3.37
C HIS A 94 15.96 8.72 -4.00
N GLU A 95 15.75 9.91 -4.58
CA GLU A 95 16.81 10.59 -5.31
C GLU A 95 18.03 10.75 -4.45
N GLY A 96 19.19 10.53 -5.05
CA GLY A 96 20.45 10.62 -4.34
C GLY A 96 20.90 9.30 -3.75
N ASP A 97 20.01 8.35 -3.59
CA ASP A 97 20.33 7.03 -3.03
C ASP A 97 20.59 6.00 -4.11
N MET A 98 20.10 6.24 -5.30
CA MET A 98 20.25 5.30 -6.41
C MET A 98 21.56 5.58 -7.11
N LYS A 99 22.56 4.83 -6.78
CA LYS A 99 23.88 4.98 -7.36
C LYS A 99 24.24 3.81 -8.23
#